data_7c96a806a74a3a87c1cba406aec2cf7c
#
_entry.id   7c96a806a74a3a87c1cba406aec2cf7c
#
_cell.length_a   1.000
_cell.length_b   1.000
_cell.length_c   1.000
_cell.angle_alpha   90.00
_cell.angle_beta   90.00
_cell.angle_gamma   90.00
#
_symmetry.space_group_name_H-M   'P 1'
#
loop_
_entity.id
_entity.type
_entity.pdbx_description
1 polymer ?
#
loop_
_entity_poly.entity_id
_entity_poly.type
_entity_poly.pdbx_seq_one_letter_code
_entity_poly.pdbx_strand_id
1 'polypeptide(L)'
;MESFYTDVISHDPHFDSISRVSDLALLEPITRQLVESIVAAAQQMGIALMVYETYRSQARQQELFDSGATKLRKVGVHHYGLACDIVRVVGGEPSWKGDFSFLGQLAHSAGLIWGGDWGAPQIKHSFVDSVHVQRCTVARQADLFAGNWYPDDAYNPYRDDQHLLFAGLTKPANAATAAAQRRIKAKRS
;
A
#
# COMPACT_ATOMS: atom_id res chain seq x y z
N MET A 1 -2.94 -20.94 4.25
CA MET A 1 -2.27 -20.13 5.31
C MET A 1 -3.39 -19.42 6.05
N GLU A 2 -3.50 -19.62 7.35
CA GLU A 2 -4.43 -18.87 8.18
C GLU A 2 -4.01 -17.40 8.19
N SER A 3 -4.96 -16.52 7.98
CA SER A 3 -4.71 -15.08 7.89
C SER A 3 -6.00 -14.31 8.19
N PHE A 4 -5.89 -13.02 8.50
CA PHE A 4 -7.05 -12.17 8.68
C PHE A 4 -7.99 -12.19 7.46
N TYR A 5 -7.43 -12.32 6.26
CA TYR A 5 -8.23 -12.48 5.04
C TYR A 5 -9.08 -13.76 5.07
N THR A 6 -8.46 -14.92 5.37
CA THR A 6 -9.17 -16.22 5.40
C THR A 6 -10.11 -16.36 6.59
N ASP A 7 -9.76 -15.75 7.72
CA ASP A 7 -10.46 -16.01 8.98
C ASP A 7 -11.58 -14.99 9.25
N VAL A 8 -11.46 -13.76 8.69
CA VAL A 8 -12.40 -12.67 8.90
C VAL A 8 -13.03 -12.20 7.59
N ILE A 9 -12.23 -11.69 6.65
CA ILE A 9 -12.75 -11.00 5.46
C ILE A 9 -13.57 -11.96 4.58
N SER A 10 -13.09 -13.19 4.34
CA SER A 10 -13.78 -14.15 3.47
C SER A 10 -15.13 -14.63 4.01
N HIS A 11 -15.43 -14.36 5.28
CA HIS A 11 -16.68 -14.70 5.93
C HIS A 11 -17.59 -13.50 6.20
N ASP A 12 -17.12 -12.30 5.84
CA ASP A 12 -17.89 -11.07 6.09
C ASP A 12 -19.05 -10.93 5.10
N PRO A 13 -20.23 -10.44 5.54
CA PRO A 13 -21.38 -10.22 4.66
C PRO A 13 -21.11 -9.30 3.46
N HIS A 14 -20.08 -8.44 3.54
CA HIS A 14 -19.69 -7.54 2.45
C HIS A 14 -18.70 -8.17 1.44
N PHE A 15 -18.34 -9.46 1.62
CA PHE A 15 -17.31 -10.11 0.80
C PHE A 15 -17.58 -9.99 -0.71
N ASP A 16 -18.84 -10.13 -1.13
CA ASP A 16 -19.27 -10.01 -2.53
C ASP A 16 -20.06 -8.72 -2.81
N SER A 17 -20.07 -7.75 -1.88
CA SER A 17 -20.85 -6.52 -2.00
C SER A 17 -20.30 -5.62 -3.10
N ILE A 18 -21.20 -5.04 -3.92
CA ILE A 18 -20.87 -3.95 -4.84
C ILE A 18 -20.78 -2.58 -4.13
N SER A 19 -21.27 -2.50 -2.91
CA SER A 19 -21.26 -1.25 -2.14
C SER A 19 -19.87 -0.91 -1.65
N ARG A 20 -19.60 0.39 -1.51
CA ARG A 20 -18.42 0.90 -0.86
C ARG A 20 -18.43 0.52 0.63
N VAL A 21 -17.33 -0.02 1.13
CA VAL A 21 -17.17 -0.40 2.53
C VAL A 21 -16.11 0.50 3.17
N SER A 22 -16.46 1.12 4.30
CA SER A 22 -15.55 1.96 5.10
C SER A 22 -15.40 1.45 6.54
N ASP A 23 -15.83 0.21 6.79
CA ASP A 23 -15.70 -0.43 8.10
C ASP A 23 -14.23 -0.72 8.40
N LEU A 24 -13.70 -0.13 9.46
CA LEU A 24 -12.34 -0.36 9.93
C LEU A 24 -12.12 -1.79 10.43
N ALA A 25 -13.19 -2.53 10.80
CA ALA A 25 -13.09 -3.93 11.20
C ALA A 25 -12.64 -4.84 10.03
N LEU A 26 -12.77 -4.39 8.78
CA LEU A 26 -12.28 -5.10 7.58
C LEU A 26 -10.87 -4.70 7.14
N LEU A 27 -10.18 -3.89 7.93
CA LEU A 27 -8.73 -3.75 7.84
C LEU A 27 -8.04 -4.77 8.75
N GLU A 28 -6.97 -5.37 8.24
CA GLU A 28 -6.07 -6.21 9.04
C GLU A 28 -5.63 -5.42 10.29
N PRO A 29 -5.55 -6.04 11.48
CA PRO A 29 -5.44 -5.33 12.76
C PRO A 29 -4.32 -4.29 12.83
N ILE A 30 -3.11 -4.62 12.33
CA ILE A 30 -2.00 -3.65 12.31
C ILE A 30 -2.25 -2.55 11.30
N THR A 31 -2.75 -2.88 10.11
CA THR A 31 -3.13 -1.88 9.09
C THR A 31 -4.16 -0.90 9.66
N ARG A 32 -5.17 -1.40 10.38
CA ARG A 32 -6.17 -0.57 11.07
C ARG A 32 -5.55 0.38 12.07
N GLN A 33 -4.70 -0.12 12.97
CA GLN A 33 -4.02 0.73 13.97
C GLN A 33 -3.21 1.85 13.31
N LEU A 34 -2.51 1.55 12.22
CA LEU A 34 -1.71 2.53 11.49
C LEU A 34 -2.59 3.58 10.81
N VAL A 35 -3.71 3.18 10.20
CA VAL A 35 -4.70 4.09 9.61
C VAL A 35 -5.33 4.99 10.68
N GLU A 36 -5.74 4.44 11.81
CA GLU A 36 -6.28 5.21 12.94
C GLU A 36 -5.27 6.23 13.47
N SER A 37 -3.99 5.87 13.55
CA SER A 37 -2.92 6.79 13.95
C SER A 37 -2.72 7.95 12.98
N ILE A 38 -2.83 7.69 11.67
CA ILE A 38 -2.76 8.71 10.62
C ILE A 38 -3.92 9.72 10.77
N VAL A 39 -5.15 9.21 10.93
CA VAL A 39 -6.33 10.08 11.09
C VAL A 39 -6.22 10.93 12.35
N ALA A 40 -5.77 10.34 13.47
CA ALA A 40 -5.56 11.07 14.72
C ALA A 40 -4.45 12.14 14.59
N ALA A 41 -3.34 11.83 13.93
CA ALA A 41 -2.26 12.79 13.71
C ALA A 41 -2.70 13.95 12.79
N ALA A 42 -3.46 13.67 11.74
CA ALA A 42 -4.03 14.71 10.88
C ALA A 42 -4.99 15.63 11.65
N GLN A 43 -5.81 15.08 12.53
CA GLN A 43 -6.71 15.84 13.38
C GLN A 43 -5.94 16.80 14.30
N GLN A 44 -4.80 16.38 14.86
CA GLN A 44 -3.91 17.25 15.66
C GLN A 44 -3.31 18.39 14.84
N MET A 45 -3.16 18.20 13.53
CA MET A 45 -2.73 19.24 12.60
C MET A 45 -3.87 20.14 12.09
N GLY A 46 -5.09 19.96 12.61
CA GLY A 46 -6.28 20.67 12.17
C GLY A 46 -6.82 20.24 10.80
N ILE A 47 -6.42 19.05 10.32
CA ILE A 47 -6.86 18.50 9.04
C ILE A 47 -7.93 17.43 9.29
N ALA A 48 -9.16 17.71 8.87
CA ALA A 48 -10.24 16.75 8.96
C ALA A 48 -10.14 15.70 7.84
N LEU A 49 -10.00 14.43 8.24
CA LEU A 49 -9.95 13.28 7.35
C LEU A 49 -11.10 12.31 7.65
N MET A 50 -11.47 11.53 6.66
CA MET A 50 -12.32 10.35 6.82
C MET A 50 -11.74 9.16 6.07
N VAL A 51 -11.89 7.98 6.64
CA VAL A 51 -11.69 6.71 5.95
C VAL A 51 -12.82 6.55 4.94
N TYR A 52 -12.47 6.53 3.67
CA TYR A 52 -13.44 6.49 2.59
C TYR A 52 -13.74 5.07 2.14
N GLU A 53 -12.71 4.25 1.90
CA GLU A 53 -12.89 2.85 1.51
C GLU A 53 -11.79 1.98 2.15
N THR A 54 -12.20 0.90 2.83
CA THR A 54 -11.31 -0.06 3.50
C THR A 54 -11.22 -1.35 2.69
N TYR A 55 -12.33 -2.11 2.67
CA TYR A 55 -12.44 -3.33 1.90
C TYR A 55 -13.08 -3.09 0.53
N ARG A 56 -12.60 -3.82 -0.47
CA ARG A 56 -13.16 -3.78 -1.83
C ARG A 56 -13.29 -5.19 -2.38
N SER A 57 -14.54 -5.61 -2.61
CA SER A 57 -14.85 -6.91 -3.24
C SER A 57 -14.45 -6.94 -4.72
N GLN A 58 -14.39 -8.14 -5.31
CA GLN A 58 -14.21 -8.29 -6.75
C GLN A 58 -15.38 -7.67 -7.53
N ALA A 59 -16.61 -7.78 -7.02
CA ALA A 59 -17.79 -7.19 -7.65
C ALA A 59 -17.71 -5.65 -7.65
N ARG A 60 -17.32 -5.04 -6.53
CA ARG A 60 -17.08 -3.60 -6.44
C ARG A 60 -15.92 -3.14 -7.33
N GLN A 61 -14.84 -3.90 -7.41
CA GLN A 61 -13.71 -3.60 -8.28
C GLN A 61 -14.14 -3.61 -9.76
N GLN A 62 -14.98 -4.56 -10.17
CA GLN A 62 -15.51 -4.63 -11.52
C GLN A 62 -16.41 -3.42 -11.84
N GLU A 63 -17.29 -3.02 -10.93
CA GLU A 63 -18.13 -1.84 -11.08
C GLU A 63 -17.29 -0.56 -11.26
N LEU A 64 -16.26 -0.38 -10.44
CA LEU A 64 -15.35 0.77 -10.54
C LEU A 64 -14.56 0.76 -11.86
N PHE A 65 -14.19 -0.44 -12.36
CA PHE A 65 -13.54 -0.58 -13.65
C PHE A 65 -14.50 -0.20 -14.80
N ASP A 66 -15.72 -0.71 -14.78
CA ASP A 66 -16.72 -0.48 -15.81
C ASP A 66 -17.17 1.01 -15.87
N SER A 67 -17.17 1.70 -14.71
CA SER A 67 -17.42 3.14 -14.63
C SER A 67 -16.20 4.01 -14.98
N GLY A 68 -15.03 3.41 -15.19
CA GLY A 68 -13.79 4.14 -15.49
C GLY A 68 -13.11 4.78 -14.27
N ALA A 69 -13.62 4.52 -13.06
CA ALA A 69 -13.06 5.05 -11.82
C ALA A 69 -11.71 4.40 -11.44
N THR A 70 -11.41 3.22 -11.96
CA THR A 70 -10.13 2.54 -11.83
C THR A 70 -9.66 1.94 -13.15
N LYS A 71 -8.34 1.71 -13.26
CA LYS A 71 -7.74 0.96 -14.37
C LYS A 71 -7.53 -0.52 -14.04
N LEU A 72 -7.71 -0.90 -12.78
CA LEU A 72 -7.55 -2.28 -12.33
C LEU A 72 -8.88 -3.04 -12.49
N ARG A 73 -8.85 -4.13 -13.25
CA ARG A 73 -10.00 -5.01 -13.43
C ARG A 73 -10.12 -6.08 -12.35
N LYS A 74 -8.99 -6.52 -11.82
CA LYS A 74 -8.93 -7.52 -10.74
C LYS A 74 -8.78 -6.83 -9.40
N VAL A 75 -9.09 -7.55 -8.32
CA VAL A 75 -8.88 -7.06 -6.97
C VAL A 75 -7.43 -6.62 -6.73
N GLY A 76 -7.30 -5.55 -5.97
CA GLY A 76 -6.03 -5.06 -5.46
C GLY A 76 -5.88 -5.35 -3.96
N VAL A 77 -4.98 -4.62 -3.33
CA VAL A 77 -4.61 -4.79 -1.92
C VAL A 77 -5.78 -4.54 -0.94
N HIS A 78 -6.76 -3.71 -1.32
CA HIS A 78 -8.01 -3.51 -0.57
C HIS A 78 -8.78 -4.79 -0.31
N HIS A 79 -8.78 -5.73 -1.25
CA HIS A 79 -9.46 -7.01 -1.11
C HIS A 79 -8.97 -7.85 0.07
N TYR A 80 -7.73 -7.61 0.46
CA TYR A 80 -7.04 -8.34 1.53
C TYR A 80 -7.02 -7.58 2.86
N GLY A 81 -7.71 -6.44 2.98
CA GLY A 81 -7.72 -5.61 4.19
C GLY A 81 -6.40 -4.90 4.48
N LEU A 82 -5.53 -4.76 3.49
CA LEU A 82 -4.19 -4.21 3.63
C LEU A 82 -4.04 -2.81 3.02
N ALA A 83 -5.15 -2.21 2.58
CA ALA A 83 -5.17 -0.87 2.00
C ALA A 83 -6.39 -0.07 2.46
N CYS A 84 -6.26 1.26 2.41
CA CYS A 84 -7.30 2.18 2.79
C CYS A 84 -7.21 3.45 1.93
N ASP A 85 -8.37 3.94 1.46
CA ASP A 85 -8.49 5.26 0.86
C ASP A 85 -8.95 6.26 1.92
N ILE A 86 -8.18 7.34 2.11
CA ILE A 86 -8.38 8.37 3.13
C ILE A 86 -8.54 9.71 2.43
N VAL A 87 -9.69 10.35 2.59
CA VAL A 87 -10.02 11.62 1.94
C VAL A 87 -10.16 12.74 2.96
N ARG A 88 -10.06 13.99 2.48
CA ARG A 88 -10.38 15.17 3.29
C ARG A 88 -11.88 15.27 3.53
N VAL A 89 -12.24 15.92 4.64
CA VAL A 89 -13.61 16.37 4.89
C VAL A 89 -13.64 17.88 4.73
N VAL A 90 -14.45 18.36 3.78
CA VAL A 90 -14.63 19.78 3.50
C VAL A 90 -16.12 20.08 3.51
N GLY A 91 -16.54 20.98 4.40
CA GLY A 91 -17.98 21.29 4.57
C GLY A 91 -18.84 20.09 4.99
N GLY A 92 -18.24 19.09 5.65
CA GLY A 92 -18.93 17.86 6.06
C GLY A 92 -18.92 16.74 5.01
N GLU A 93 -18.42 17.01 3.80
CA GLU A 93 -18.45 16.08 2.68
C GLU A 93 -17.05 15.57 2.32
N PRO A 94 -16.92 14.34 1.75
CA PRO A 94 -15.66 13.83 1.28
C PRO A 94 -15.09 14.64 0.11
N SER A 95 -13.78 14.88 0.12
CA SER A 95 -13.11 15.68 -0.90
C SER A 95 -11.76 15.07 -1.28
N TRP A 96 -11.56 14.89 -2.59
CA TRP A 96 -10.30 14.48 -3.23
C TRP A 96 -9.47 15.67 -3.70
N LYS A 97 -9.93 16.90 -3.40
CA LYS A 97 -9.29 18.13 -3.88
C LYS A 97 -8.18 18.58 -2.94
N GLY A 98 -7.14 19.17 -3.53
CA GLY A 98 -6.04 19.79 -2.81
C GLY A 98 -4.78 18.92 -2.73
N ASP A 99 -3.82 19.39 -1.99
CA ASP A 99 -2.56 18.69 -1.76
C ASP A 99 -2.72 17.63 -0.66
N PHE A 100 -2.27 16.41 -0.94
CA PHE A 100 -2.24 15.27 -0.04
C PHE A 100 -0.81 14.89 0.41
N SER A 101 0.19 15.73 0.16
CA SER A 101 1.57 15.45 0.57
C SER A 101 1.71 15.23 2.09
N PHE A 102 0.86 15.89 2.89
CA PHE A 102 0.78 15.65 4.34
C PHE A 102 0.37 14.21 4.67
N LEU A 103 -0.55 13.60 3.88
CA LEU A 103 -0.94 12.20 4.05
C LEU A 103 0.24 11.27 3.76
N GLY A 104 1.03 11.60 2.73
CA GLY A 104 2.27 10.88 2.44
C GLY A 104 3.25 10.91 3.61
N GLN A 105 3.49 12.08 4.22
CA GLN A 105 4.35 12.21 5.40
C GLN A 105 3.84 11.38 6.59
N LEU A 106 2.54 11.42 6.85
CA LEU A 106 1.92 10.63 7.92
C LEU A 106 1.99 9.13 7.64
N ALA A 107 1.71 8.71 6.39
CA ALA A 107 1.78 7.31 5.98
C ALA A 107 3.21 6.75 6.12
N HIS A 108 4.23 7.48 5.65
CA HIS A 108 5.64 7.11 5.79
C HIS A 108 6.02 6.98 7.28
N SER A 109 5.61 7.94 8.11
CA SER A 109 5.89 7.92 9.55
C SER A 109 5.22 6.74 10.25
N ALA A 110 4.04 6.35 9.79
CA ALA A 110 3.29 5.19 10.29
C ALA A 110 3.81 3.86 9.73
N GLY A 111 4.66 3.86 8.69
CA GLY A 111 5.16 2.64 8.04
C GLY A 111 4.24 2.09 6.95
N LEU A 112 3.35 2.92 6.40
CA LEU A 112 2.52 2.57 5.24
C LEU A 112 3.07 3.20 3.96
N ILE A 113 2.93 2.49 2.85
CA ILE A 113 3.19 3.02 1.52
C ILE A 113 2.05 3.98 1.16
N TRP A 114 2.42 5.14 0.60
CA TRP A 114 1.47 6.11 0.07
C TRP A 114 1.39 6.02 -1.45
N GLY A 115 0.19 5.97 -2.00
CA GLY A 115 -0.02 5.93 -3.46
C GLY A 115 0.36 7.22 -4.19
N GLY A 116 0.58 8.32 -3.47
CA GLY A 116 1.14 9.55 -4.02
C GLY A 116 2.61 9.44 -4.45
N ASP A 117 3.35 8.45 -3.94
CA ASP A 117 4.73 8.16 -4.37
C ASP A 117 4.78 7.37 -5.68
N TRP A 118 3.66 6.84 -6.14
CA TRP A 118 3.61 6.10 -7.39
C TRP A 118 3.87 7.03 -8.56
N GLY A 119 4.71 6.59 -9.49
CA GLY A 119 5.18 7.43 -10.59
C GLY A 119 6.40 8.28 -10.27
N ALA A 120 6.90 8.26 -9.02
CA ALA A 120 8.22 8.81 -8.71
C ALA A 120 9.33 8.05 -9.47
N PRO A 121 10.51 8.66 -9.70
CA PRO A 121 11.59 8.02 -10.48
C PRO A 121 11.99 6.63 -9.97
N GLN A 122 11.83 6.36 -8.67
CA GLN A 122 12.20 5.11 -8.01
C GLN A 122 11.10 4.06 -8.01
N ILE A 123 9.82 4.47 -8.18
CA ILE A 123 8.65 3.58 -8.11
C ILE A 123 7.90 3.65 -9.44
N LYS A 124 8.05 2.60 -10.26
CA LYS A 124 7.33 2.50 -11.53
C LYS A 124 5.88 2.13 -11.26
N HIS A 125 4.99 3.10 -11.45
CA HIS A 125 3.55 2.88 -11.44
C HIS A 125 2.90 3.65 -12.60
N SER A 126 1.78 3.15 -13.09
CA SER A 126 1.08 3.76 -14.22
C SER A 126 0.24 4.99 -13.85
N PHE A 127 0.05 5.23 -12.55
CA PHE A 127 -0.77 6.34 -12.03
C PHE A 127 -0.36 6.68 -10.60
N VAL A 128 -0.75 7.86 -10.16
CA VAL A 128 -0.61 8.37 -8.79
C VAL A 128 -1.97 8.31 -8.12
N ASP A 129 -2.03 7.80 -6.90
CA ASP A 129 -3.23 7.76 -6.08
C ASP A 129 -2.98 8.39 -4.71
N SER A 130 -3.23 9.69 -4.61
CA SER A 130 -2.84 10.48 -3.45
C SER A 130 -3.68 10.26 -2.20
N VAL A 131 -4.81 9.57 -2.30
CA VAL A 131 -5.66 9.23 -1.15
C VAL A 131 -5.40 7.84 -0.61
N HIS A 132 -4.65 7.01 -1.35
CA HIS A 132 -4.41 5.61 -1.07
C HIS A 132 -3.22 5.38 -0.14
N VAL A 133 -3.40 4.54 0.88
CA VAL A 133 -2.32 4.01 1.73
C VAL A 133 -2.41 2.49 1.81
N GLN A 134 -1.26 1.78 1.91
CA GLN A 134 -1.26 0.32 1.98
C GLN A 134 -0.09 -0.26 2.78
N ARG A 135 -0.31 -1.45 3.37
CA ARG A 135 0.68 -2.25 4.10
C ARG A 135 1.19 -3.43 3.27
N CYS A 136 1.42 -3.21 2.00
CA CYS A 136 1.93 -4.24 1.09
C CYS A 136 2.77 -3.57 0.00
N THR A 137 4.00 -4.05 -0.25
CA THR A 137 4.80 -3.57 -1.38
C THR A 137 4.24 -4.08 -2.70
N VAL A 138 4.51 -3.36 -3.80
CA VAL A 138 4.15 -3.81 -5.15
C VAL A 138 4.80 -5.17 -5.46
N ALA A 139 6.02 -5.40 -4.96
CA ALA A 139 6.74 -6.65 -5.14
C ALA A 139 6.05 -7.85 -4.49
N ARG A 140 5.36 -7.64 -3.36
CA ARG A 140 4.64 -8.69 -2.63
C ARG A 140 3.24 -8.99 -3.17
N GLN A 141 2.70 -8.11 -4.01
CA GLN A 141 1.32 -8.27 -4.50
C GLN A 141 1.09 -9.60 -5.23
N ALA A 142 2.07 -10.07 -6.00
CA ALA A 142 1.94 -11.35 -6.70
C ALA A 142 1.79 -12.53 -5.74
N ASP A 143 2.57 -12.55 -4.67
CA ASP A 143 2.50 -13.61 -3.64
C ASP A 143 1.23 -13.48 -2.80
N LEU A 144 0.82 -12.26 -2.45
CA LEU A 144 -0.44 -11.98 -1.76
C LEU A 144 -1.64 -12.49 -2.57
N PHE A 145 -1.71 -12.14 -3.86
CA PHE A 145 -2.83 -12.50 -4.74
C PHE A 145 -2.88 -14.01 -5.06
N ALA A 146 -1.73 -14.69 -4.98
CA ALA A 146 -1.64 -16.14 -5.11
C ALA A 146 -1.92 -16.89 -3.78
N GLY A 147 -2.12 -16.17 -2.66
CA GLY A 147 -2.31 -16.77 -1.34
C GLY A 147 -1.03 -17.40 -0.74
N ASN A 148 0.13 -17.09 -1.30
CA ASN A 148 1.44 -17.60 -0.86
C ASN A 148 2.04 -16.78 0.29
N TRP A 149 1.54 -15.58 0.51
CA TRP A 149 2.04 -14.66 1.53
C TRP A 149 0.91 -13.77 2.06
N TYR A 150 0.98 -13.47 3.35
CA TYR A 150 0.20 -12.44 4.02
C TYR A 150 1.08 -11.81 5.10
N PRO A 151 1.01 -10.48 5.36
CA PRO A 151 1.90 -9.85 6.34
C PRO A 151 1.62 -10.36 7.75
N ASP A 152 2.66 -10.64 8.51
CA ASP A 152 2.61 -10.80 9.96
C ASP A 152 2.63 -9.45 10.69
N ASP A 153 2.52 -9.47 12.02
CA ASP A 153 2.46 -8.26 12.84
C ASP A 153 3.77 -7.44 12.76
N ALA A 154 4.90 -8.08 12.50
CA ALA A 154 6.21 -7.44 12.42
C ALA A 154 6.53 -6.88 11.03
N TYR A 155 5.73 -7.21 10.02
CA TYR A 155 5.99 -6.77 8.66
C TYR A 155 5.94 -5.25 8.52
N ASN A 156 7.00 -4.70 7.94
CA ASN A 156 7.10 -3.30 7.57
C ASN A 156 7.53 -3.18 6.10
N PRO A 157 6.71 -2.56 5.22
CA PRO A 157 7.00 -2.43 3.79
C PRO A 157 8.36 -1.79 3.48
N TYR A 158 8.83 -0.88 4.33
CA TYR A 158 10.10 -0.16 4.14
C TYR A 158 11.33 -0.98 4.54
N ARG A 159 11.14 -2.14 5.18
CA ARG A 159 12.19 -3.11 5.51
C ARG A 159 12.15 -4.35 4.62
N ASP A 160 11.23 -4.39 3.68
CA ASP A 160 11.13 -5.48 2.71
C ASP A 160 12.23 -5.31 1.65
N ASP A 161 13.19 -6.24 1.60
CA ASP A 161 14.30 -6.22 0.64
C ASP A 161 13.82 -6.14 -0.81
N GLN A 162 12.64 -6.71 -1.10
CA GLN A 162 12.05 -6.63 -2.43
C GLN A 162 11.58 -5.21 -2.77
N HIS A 163 11.10 -4.43 -1.79
CA HIS A 163 10.79 -3.02 -1.98
C HIS A 163 12.05 -2.22 -2.30
N LEU A 164 13.15 -2.46 -1.59
CA LEU A 164 14.44 -1.78 -1.81
C LEU A 164 15.01 -2.06 -3.21
N LEU A 165 14.86 -3.27 -3.73
CA LEU A 165 15.27 -3.62 -5.10
C LEU A 165 14.49 -2.83 -6.16
N PHE A 166 13.18 -2.69 -5.98
CA PHE A 166 12.35 -1.88 -6.88
C PHE A 166 12.60 -0.37 -6.77
N ALA A 167 12.97 0.10 -5.59
CA ALA A 167 13.36 1.50 -5.38
C ALA A 167 14.75 1.85 -5.95
N GLY A 168 15.46 0.88 -6.52
CA GLY A 168 16.79 1.10 -7.10
C GLY A 168 17.88 1.44 -6.06
N LEU A 169 17.58 1.26 -4.76
CA LEU A 169 18.47 1.58 -3.65
C LEU A 169 19.50 0.48 -3.36
N THR A 170 19.33 -0.71 -3.93
CA THR A 170 20.29 -1.80 -3.88
C THR A 170 20.71 -2.18 -5.30
N LYS A 171 21.70 -1.47 -5.85
CA LYS A 171 22.53 -2.07 -6.89
C LYS A 171 23.47 -3.04 -6.16
N PRO A 172 23.47 -4.35 -6.42
CA PRO A 172 24.54 -5.20 -5.93
C PRO A 172 25.85 -4.61 -6.46
N ALA A 173 26.80 -4.36 -5.55
CA ALA A 173 28.14 -3.90 -5.95
C ALA A 173 28.65 -4.88 -7.00
N ASN A 174 28.88 -4.39 -8.22
CA ASN A 174 29.18 -5.16 -9.39
C ASN A 174 30.30 -6.17 -9.07
N ALA A 175 30.03 -7.45 -9.30
CA ALA A 175 31.04 -8.52 -9.28
C ALA A 175 32.24 -8.19 -10.22
N ALA A 176 32.09 -7.29 -11.16
CA ALA A 176 33.14 -6.74 -12.01
C ALA A 176 34.22 -5.95 -11.23
N THR A 177 33.87 -5.25 -10.16
CA THR A 177 34.82 -4.47 -9.36
C THR A 177 35.71 -5.38 -8.50
N ALA A 178 35.16 -6.49 -8.00
CA ALA A 178 35.91 -7.49 -7.23
C ALA A 178 36.90 -8.28 -8.12
N ALA A 179 36.54 -8.55 -9.38
CA ALA A 179 37.43 -9.20 -10.34
C ALA A 179 38.57 -8.27 -10.81
N ALA A 180 38.32 -6.97 -10.96
CA ALA A 180 39.34 -5.98 -11.31
C ALA A 180 40.36 -5.79 -10.18
N GLN A 181 39.92 -5.77 -8.93
CA GLN A 181 40.81 -5.67 -7.76
C GLN A 181 41.69 -6.91 -7.57
N ARG A 182 41.21 -8.12 -7.87
CA ARG A 182 42.01 -9.35 -7.85
C ARG A 182 43.08 -9.39 -8.95
N ARG A 183 42.80 -8.84 -10.15
CA ARG A 183 43.79 -8.74 -11.24
C ARG A 183 44.94 -7.77 -10.97
N ILE A 184 44.66 -6.69 -10.20
CA ILE A 184 45.69 -5.71 -9.83
C ILE A 184 46.64 -6.30 -8.76
N LYS A 185 46.11 -7.14 -7.84
CA LYS A 185 46.94 -7.79 -6.78
C LYS A 185 47.84 -8.90 -7.34
N ALA A 186 47.41 -9.62 -8.38
CA ALA A 186 48.16 -10.68 -9.02
C ALA A 186 49.27 -10.20 -9.98
N LYS A 187 49.34 -8.92 -10.31
CA LYS A 187 50.40 -8.33 -11.14
C LYS A 187 51.51 -7.66 -10.32
N ARG A 188 51.41 -7.65 -9.00
CA ARG A 188 52.39 -7.06 -8.07
C ARG A 188 53.12 -8.10 -7.19
N SER A 189 52.93 -9.36 -7.42
CA SER A 189 53.74 -10.51 -6.94
C SER A 189 54.43 -11.18 -8.12
#